data_5ddbf3bf53416a004037604fb9cafab5
#
_entry.id   5ddbf3bf53416a004037604fb9cafab5
#
_cell.length_a   1.000
_cell.length_b   1.000
_cell.length_c   1.000
_cell.angle_alpha   90.00
_cell.angle_beta   90.00
_cell.angle_gamma   90.00
#
_symmetry.space_group_name_H-M   'P 1'
#
loop_
_entity.id
_entity.type
_entity.pdbx_description
1 polymer ?
#
loop_
_entity_poly.entity_id
_entity_poly.type
_entity_poly.pdbx_seq_one_letter_code
_entity_poly.pdbx_strand_id
1 'polypeptide(L)'
;MERTWRWFGHKDKITLAQLRQIGVEGIVTALHDVPLGEVWTREKIREMKEYIESYGMKWSVVESLPVTETIKYGGADRDEQIEVYKQSLRNLGEEGIGCVCYNFMPVLDWARTDLMHENPNGATNLYMNWGALAYFDIHILKREGAREDWAGFSERHENWRRDLVTEADAMAKVATAESDHELVENIVIKTQGFVSGNFKEGDAAPVEKFRELLRLYEGIDKEQLQANMKYWLDAIMPVCDEYNINMCVHPDDPPYPVFGLPRIVGNAKDIRWFLNAVPNMHNGLTFCAGSLSAGEHNDVVAMAREFAERTHFVHLRSCHIFENGDFTEASHLGGRADLVELVRIFESEELRMKSEELPRRLPMRVDHGMTFTDEAGGVFDESSHGHNAGYTLLGRMFAMAQVQGIIATVDRELGIEYKQPGFFD
;
A
#
# COMPACT_ATOMS: atom_id res chain seq x y z
N MET A 1 -0.63 19.90 1.55
CA MET A 1 -1.31 18.58 1.44
C MET A 1 -2.33 18.41 2.55
N GLU A 2 -3.38 17.59 2.33
CA GLU A 2 -4.35 17.20 3.34
C GLU A 2 -3.80 16.07 4.21
N ARG A 3 -3.82 16.22 5.54
CA ARG A 3 -3.32 15.22 6.49
C ARG A 3 -4.37 14.16 6.72
N THR A 4 -4.13 12.96 6.20
CA THR A 4 -5.05 11.85 6.30
C THR A 4 -4.46 10.69 7.09
N TRP A 5 -5.34 9.78 7.51
CA TRP A 5 -4.97 8.62 8.31
C TRP A 5 -5.70 7.37 7.86
N ARG A 6 -4.97 6.26 7.70
CA ARG A 6 -5.58 4.95 7.46
C ARG A 6 -6.25 4.46 8.73
N TRP A 7 -7.58 4.33 8.67
CA TRP A 7 -8.43 3.81 9.74
C TRP A 7 -9.17 2.58 9.25
N PHE A 8 -9.20 1.51 10.06
CA PHE A 8 -9.72 0.20 9.66
C PHE A 8 -11.20 -0.01 10.03
N GLY A 9 -11.95 1.05 10.11
CA GLY A 9 -13.39 1.01 10.36
C GLY A 9 -13.73 0.82 11.85
N HIS A 10 -14.99 0.48 12.12
CA HIS A 10 -15.52 0.40 13.49
C HIS A 10 -14.84 -0.60 14.42
N LYS A 11 -14.06 -1.54 13.86
CA LYS A 11 -13.27 -2.52 14.64
C LYS A 11 -11.87 -2.03 14.97
N ASP A 12 -11.43 -0.91 14.40
CA ASP A 12 -10.15 -0.29 14.72
C ASP A 12 -10.18 0.21 16.16
N LYS A 13 -9.17 -0.15 16.93
CA LYS A 13 -9.05 0.32 18.32
C LYS A 13 -8.57 1.77 18.42
N ILE A 14 -7.98 2.29 17.35
CA ILE A 14 -7.66 3.71 17.21
C ILE A 14 -8.95 4.44 16.85
N THR A 15 -9.40 5.33 17.72
CA THR A 15 -10.67 6.03 17.57
C THR A 15 -10.53 7.30 16.72
N LEU A 16 -11.60 7.68 16.01
CA LEU A 16 -11.63 8.92 15.26
C LEU A 16 -11.40 10.16 16.15
N ALA A 17 -11.81 10.10 17.41
CA ALA A 17 -11.54 11.17 18.39
C ALA A 17 -10.04 11.37 18.66
N GLN A 18 -9.26 10.28 18.76
CA GLN A 18 -7.81 10.33 18.89
C GLN A 18 -7.17 10.95 17.63
N LEU A 19 -7.66 10.56 16.44
CA LEU A 19 -7.13 11.06 15.18
C LEU A 19 -7.35 12.57 15.03
N ARG A 20 -8.52 13.05 15.42
CA ARG A 20 -8.80 14.49 15.43
C ARG A 20 -7.84 15.27 16.33
N GLN A 21 -7.49 14.73 17.51
CA GLN A 21 -6.59 15.39 18.47
C GLN A 21 -5.18 15.58 17.92
N ILE A 22 -4.74 14.77 16.96
CA ILE A 22 -3.42 14.90 16.33
C ILE A 22 -3.42 15.67 15.01
N GLY A 23 -4.54 16.33 14.69
CA GLY A 23 -4.66 17.19 13.51
C GLY A 23 -4.91 16.45 12.20
N VAL A 24 -5.49 15.26 12.24
CA VAL A 24 -5.99 14.56 11.05
C VAL A 24 -7.22 15.27 10.51
N GLU A 25 -7.21 15.58 9.20
CA GLU A 25 -8.27 16.29 8.50
C GLU A 25 -9.21 15.32 7.75
N GLY A 26 -8.65 14.22 7.27
CA GLY A 26 -9.36 13.24 6.45
C GLY A 26 -9.03 11.80 6.81
N ILE A 27 -9.99 10.94 6.55
CA ILE A 27 -9.89 9.50 6.79
C ILE A 27 -9.68 8.76 5.48
N VAL A 28 -8.78 7.80 5.52
CA VAL A 28 -8.54 6.81 4.48
C VAL A 28 -9.07 5.48 4.99
N THR A 29 -10.12 4.97 4.37
CA THR A 29 -10.74 3.71 4.82
C THR A 29 -11.48 2.99 3.69
N ALA A 30 -12.06 1.84 4.01
CA ALA A 30 -12.85 1.02 3.10
C ALA A 30 -14.06 0.43 3.84
N LEU A 31 -15.01 -0.13 3.10
CA LEU A 31 -16.10 -0.93 3.67
C LEU A 31 -15.59 -2.38 3.88
N HIS A 32 -14.89 -2.61 5.00
CA HIS A 32 -14.24 -3.89 5.30
C HIS A 32 -15.21 -5.05 5.55
N ASP A 33 -16.52 -4.78 5.73
CA ASP A 33 -17.58 -5.74 5.95
C ASP A 33 -18.31 -6.15 4.66
N VAL A 34 -17.99 -5.52 3.52
CA VAL A 34 -18.54 -5.92 2.22
C VAL A 34 -17.64 -6.99 1.60
N PRO A 35 -18.19 -8.16 1.25
CA PRO A 35 -17.41 -9.22 0.61
C PRO A 35 -16.77 -8.78 -0.71
N LEU A 36 -15.63 -9.39 -1.03
CA LEU A 36 -14.94 -9.18 -2.29
C LEU A 36 -15.86 -9.53 -3.47
N GLY A 37 -15.95 -8.65 -4.46
CA GLY A 37 -16.79 -8.88 -5.65
C GLY A 37 -18.26 -8.51 -5.48
N GLU A 38 -18.65 -7.90 -4.36
CA GLU A 38 -19.99 -7.36 -4.15
C GLU A 38 -20.04 -5.84 -4.31
N VAL A 39 -21.21 -5.32 -4.70
CA VAL A 39 -21.43 -3.87 -4.84
C VAL A 39 -21.42 -3.19 -3.48
N TRP A 40 -20.66 -2.10 -3.36
CA TRP A 40 -20.80 -1.18 -2.24
C TRP A 40 -22.05 -0.33 -2.41
N THR A 41 -23.06 -0.55 -1.56
CA THR A 41 -24.32 0.19 -1.67
C THR A 41 -24.19 1.62 -1.16
N ARG A 42 -25.00 2.53 -1.68
CA ARG A 42 -25.02 3.94 -1.23
C ARG A 42 -25.30 4.08 0.26
N GLU A 43 -26.19 3.24 0.80
CA GLU A 43 -26.55 3.25 2.21
C GLU A 43 -25.33 3.01 3.09
N LYS A 44 -24.54 1.95 2.80
CA LYS A 44 -23.32 1.63 3.54
C LYS A 44 -22.26 2.71 3.39
N ILE A 45 -22.09 3.26 2.18
CA ILE A 45 -21.15 4.36 1.93
C ILE A 45 -21.54 5.59 2.73
N ARG A 46 -22.81 5.97 2.69
CA ARG A 46 -23.34 7.13 3.43
C ARG A 46 -23.20 6.95 4.93
N GLU A 47 -23.55 5.79 5.48
CA GLU A 47 -23.41 5.49 6.90
C GLU A 47 -21.97 5.68 7.39
N MET A 48 -21.00 5.14 6.67
CA MET A 48 -19.58 5.28 6.99
C MET A 48 -19.13 6.75 6.88
N LYS A 49 -19.54 7.46 5.82
CA LYS A 49 -19.23 8.86 5.59
C LYS A 49 -19.77 9.73 6.71
N GLU A 50 -21.06 9.62 7.04
CA GLU A 50 -21.72 10.38 8.10
C GLU A 50 -21.08 10.13 9.47
N TYR A 51 -20.68 8.87 9.73
CA TYR A 51 -19.96 8.54 10.95
C TYR A 51 -18.63 9.27 11.04
N ILE A 52 -17.83 9.30 9.97
CA ILE A 52 -16.55 10.02 9.92
C ILE A 52 -16.80 11.53 10.08
N GLU A 53 -17.78 12.09 9.38
CA GLU A 53 -18.14 13.50 9.40
C GLU A 53 -18.63 13.96 10.78
N SER A 54 -19.24 13.08 11.56
CA SER A 54 -19.68 13.37 12.93
C SER A 54 -18.51 13.71 13.88
N TYR A 55 -17.29 13.31 13.53
CA TYR A 55 -16.06 13.68 14.23
C TYR A 55 -15.37 14.93 13.64
N GLY A 56 -15.98 15.60 12.67
CA GLY A 56 -15.43 16.79 12.02
C GLY A 56 -14.28 16.49 11.05
N MET A 57 -14.20 15.30 10.53
CA MET A 57 -13.28 14.86 9.47
C MET A 57 -14.07 14.46 8.23
N LYS A 58 -13.41 14.28 7.09
CA LYS A 58 -14.06 13.78 5.88
C LYS A 58 -13.51 12.41 5.47
N TRP A 59 -14.28 11.63 4.73
CA TRP A 59 -13.77 10.44 4.05
C TRP A 59 -13.06 10.87 2.77
N SER A 60 -11.73 11.00 2.83
CA SER A 60 -10.93 11.60 1.77
C SER A 60 -10.53 10.62 0.69
N VAL A 61 -10.22 9.38 1.07
CA VAL A 61 -9.77 8.33 0.14
C VAL A 61 -10.39 7.00 0.52
N VAL A 62 -10.91 6.30 -0.48
CA VAL A 62 -11.20 4.87 -0.37
C VAL A 62 -9.90 4.10 -0.57
N GLU A 63 -9.46 3.37 0.44
CA GLU A 63 -8.31 2.48 0.30
C GLU A 63 -8.60 1.15 1.00
N SER A 64 -8.88 0.13 0.20
CA SER A 64 -9.09 0.14 -1.23
C SER A 64 -10.50 -0.32 -1.58
N LEU A 65 -10.97 0.04 -2.78
CA LEU A 65 -12.03 -0.71 -3.43
C LEU A 65 -11.34 -1.91 -4.11
N PRO A 66 -11.58 -3.15 -3.65
CA PRO A 66 -10.80 -4.29 -4.09
C PRO A 66 -11.05 -4.65 -5.56
N VAL A 67 -9.98 -4.89 -6.30
CA VAL A 67 -10.04 -5.48 -7.66
C VAL A 67 -9.95 -6.99 -7.54
N THR A 68 -10.98 -7.72 -7.99
CA THR A 68 -11.03 -9.18 -7.90
C THR A 68 -9.95 -9.84 -8.74
N GLU A 69 -9.50 -11.03 -8.33
CA GLU A 69 -8.46 -11.76 -9.08
C GLU A 69 -8.92 -12.04 -10.52
N THR A 70 -10.20 -12.35 -10.74
CA THR A 70 -10.74 -12.61 -12.09
C THR A 70 -10.55 -11.42 -13.04
N ILE A 71 -10.60 -10.19 -12.56
CA ILE A 71 -10.26 -9.00 -13.34
C ILE A 71 -8.76 -9.00 -13.67
N LYS A 72 -7.92 -9.30 -12.68
CA LYS A 72 -6.46 -9.24 -12.82
C LYS A 72 -5.93 -10.31 -13.80
N TYR A 73 -6.37 -11.57 -13.67
CA TYR A 73 -5.90 -12.61 -14.60
C TYR A 73 -6.73 -12.74 -15.90
N GLY A 74 -7.85 -12.00 -16.01
CA GLY A 74 -8.70 -12.02 -17.20
C GLY A 74 -9.63 -13.21 -17.28
N GLY A 75 -10.23 -13.62 -16.15
CA GLY A 75 -11.15 -14.75 -16.04
C GLY A 75 -12.46 -14.60 -16.81
N ALA A 76 -13.24 -15.68 -16.85
CA ALA A 76 -14.47 -15.75 -17.66
C ALA A 76 -15.58 -14.79 -17.17
N ASP A 77 -15.62 -14.52 -15.87
CA ASP A 77 -16.58 -13.61 -15.21
C ASP A 77 -16.06 -12.17 -15.05
N ARG A 78 -14.93 -11.85 -15.70
CA ARG A 78 -14.24 -10.56 -15.61
C ARG A 78 -15.20 -9.39 -15.87
N ASP A 79 -16.00 -9.48 -16.93
CA ASP A 79 -16.86 -8.38 -17.36
C ASP A 79 -18.00 -8.14 -16.37
N GLU A 80 -18.55 -9.20 -15.76
CA GLU A 80 -19.51 -9.10 -14.68
C GLU A 80 -18.92 -8.40 -13.45
N GLN A 81 -17.69 -8.77 -13.08
CA GLN A 81 -16.98 -8.15 -11.96
C GLN A 81 -16.60 -6.69 -12.24
N ILE A 82 -16.34 -6.33 -13.48
CA ILE A 82 -16.14 -4.94 -13.91
C ILE A 82 -17.42 -4.12 -13.72
N GLU A 83 -18.61 -4.66 -14.08
CA GLU A 83 -19.88 -3.94 -13.85
C GLU A 83 -20.20 -3.77 -12.35
N VAL A 84 -19.89 -4.76 -11.51
CA VAL A 84 -19.98 -4.63 -10.04
C VAL A 84 -19.08 -3.49 -9.54
N TYR A 85 -17.84 -3.43 -10.04
CA TYR A 85 -16.88 -2.36 -9.70
C TYR A 85 -17.37 -0.97 -10.14
N LYS A 86 -17.87 -0.85 -11.38
CA LYS A 86 -18.46 0.38 -11.92
C LYS A 86 -19.67 0.85 -11.09
N GLN A 87 -20.52 -0.08 -10.63
CA GLN A 87 -21.65 0.29 -9.80
C GLN A 87 -21.19 0.83 -8.42
N SER A 88 -20.15 0.23 -7.84
CA SER A 88 -19.55 0.75 -6.60
C SER A 88 -18.95 2.14 -6.79
N LEU A 89 -18.28 2.40 -7.93
CA LEU A 89 -17.78 3.74 -8.26
C LEU A 89 -18.90 4.76 -8.41
N ARG A 90 -19.99 4.44 -9.10
CA ARG A 90 -21.16 5.34 -9.21
C ARG A 90 -21.69 5.69 -7.82
N ASN A 91 -21.86 4.69 -6.97
CA ASN A 91 -22.34 4.89 -5.61
C ASN A 91 -21.43 5.77 -4.77
N LEU A 92 -20.09 5.62 -4.91
CA LEU A 92 -19.11 6.48 -4.27
C LEU A 92 -19.18 7.92 -4.79
N GLY A 93 -19.28 8.09 -6.12
CA GLY A 93 -19.42 9.39 -6.75
C GLY A 93 -20.67 10.13 -6.36
N GLU A 94 -21.82 9.44 -6.29
CA GLU A 94 -23.10 10.01 -5.82
C GLU A 94 -23.06 10.44 -4.35
N GLU A 95 -22.23 9.82 -3.54
CA GLU A 95 -21.97 10.27 -2.16
C GLU A 95 -20.81 11.28 -2.04
N GLY A 96 -20.22 11.71 -3.17
CA GLY A 96 -19.21 12.76 -3.24
C GLY A 96 -17.80 12.32 -2.84
N ILE A 97 -17.50 11.02 -2.91
CA ILE A 97 -16.17 10.48 -2.64
C ILE A 97 -15.42 10.34 -3.97
N GLY A 98 -14.41 11.19 -4.17
CA GLY A 98 -13.72 11.36 -5.45
C GLY A 98 -12.28 10.86 -5.52
N CYS A 99 -11.81 10.02 -4.57
CA CYS A 99 -10.47 9.43 -4.64
C CYS A 99 -10.52 7.96 -4.21
N VAL A 100 -10.08 7.07 -5.11
CA VAL A 100 -10.10 5.63 -4.90
C VAL A 100 -8.73 5.03 -5.18
N CYS A 101 -8.06 4.60 -4.13
CA CYS A 101 -6.84 3.81 -4.20
C CYS A 101 -7.17 2.34 -4.44
N TYR A 102 -6.41 1.70 -5.31
CA TYR A 102 -6.57 0.28 -5.61
C TYR A 102 -5.23 -0.41 -5.83
N ASN A 103 -5.22 -1.72 -5.65
CA ASN A 103 -4.08 -2.60 -5.91
C ASN A 103 -4.37 -3.47 -7.13
N PHE A 104 -3.38 -3.63 -8.01
CA PHE A 104 -3.46 -4.55 -9.16
C PHE A 104 -2.38 -5.64 -9.09
N MET A 105 -1.86 -5.87 -7.91
CA MET A 105 -0.89 -6.93 -7.62
C MET A 105 -1.57 -8.29 -7.62
N PRO A 106 -1.04 -9.29 -8.36
CA PRO A 106 -1.57 -10.65 -8.33
C PRO A 106 -1.45 -11.29 -6.96
N VAL A 107 -2.54 -11.88 -6.45
CA VAL A 107 -2.62 -12.72 -5.24
C VAL A 107 -2.25 -12.00 -3.94
N LEU A 108 -1.06 -11.42 -3.87
CA LEU A 108 -0.53 -10.70 -2.70
C LEU A 108 -0.39 -9.21 -3.00
N ASP A 109 -0.90 -8.37 -2.10
CA ASP A 109 -0.75 -6.91 -2.22
C ASP A 109 0.65 -6.47 -1.78
N TRP A 110 0.97 -6.60 -0.50
CA TRP A 110 2.31 -6.33 0.02
C TRP A 110 2.82 -7.53 0.82
N ALA A 111 4.10 -7.66 0.98
CA ALA A 111 4.68 -8.80 1.70
C ALA A 111 5.87 -8.38 2.55
N ARG A 112 5.95 -8.94 3.76
CA ARG A 112 7.11 -8.91 4.67
C ARG A 112 7.28 -10.27 5.31
N THR A 113 8.51 -10.61 5.64
CA THR A 113 8.85 -11.90 6.24
C THR A 113 8.89 -11.84 7.77
N ASP A 114 9.17 -10.66 8.32
CA ASP A 114 9.19 -10.39 9.75
C ASP A 114 8.45 -9.08 10.02
N LEU A 115 7.52 -9.11 10.96
CA LEU A 115 6.66 -7.96 11.26
C LEU A 115 7.10 -7.20 12.51
N MET A 116 8.10 -7.73 13.24
CA MET A 116 8.60 -7.18 14.51
C MET A 116 10.13 -7.17 14.57
N HIS A 117 10.78 -6.91 13.44
CA HIS A 117 12.24 -6.83 13.34
C HIS A 117 12.78 -5.70 14.22
N GLU A 118 13.63 -6.05 15.18
CA GLU A 118 14.20 -5.10 16.12
C GLU A 118 15.28 -4.21 15.47
N ASN A 119 15.11 -2.91 15.63
CA ASN A 119 16.09 -1.92 15.21
C ASN A 119 17.12 -1.64 16.32
N PRO A 120 18.27 -1.05 16.01
CA PRO A 120 19.29 -0.72 17.01
C PRO A 120 18.82 0.19 18.16
N ASN A 121 17.72 0.91 17.97
CA ASN A 121 17.11 1.77 19.01
C ASN A 121 16.07 1.04 19.87
N GLY A 122 15.88 -0.27 19.67
CA GLY A 122 14.92 -1.09 20.42
C GLY A 122 13.47 -1.01 19.94
N ALA A 123 13.14 -0.15 18.98
CA ALA A 123 11.83 -0.18 18.33
C ALA A 123 11.81 -1.27 17.25
N THR A 124 10.62 -1.75 16.87
CA THR A 124 10.49 -2.76 15.83
C THR A 124 9.87 -2.20 14.55
N ASN A 125 10.22 -2.82 13.41
CA ASN A 125 9.70 -2.48 12.09
C ASN A 125 9.38 -3.72 11.27
N LEU A 126 8.65 -3.50 10.19
CA LEU A 126 8.41 -4.49 9.17
C LEU A 126 9.71 -4.73 8.36
N TYR A 127 10.06 -5.99 8.14
CA TYR A 127 11.32 -6.38 7.49
C TYR A 127 11.10 -7.43 6.40
N MET A 128 11.85 -7.29 5.33
CA MET A 128 11.94 -8.26 4.26
C MET A 128 13.31 -8.93 4.28
N ASN A 129 13.32 -10.24 4.53
CA ASN A 129 14.46 -11.11 4.33
C ASN A 129 14.27 -11.95 3.07
N TRP A 130 15.08 -11.71 2.06
CA TRP A 130 14.95 -12.42 0.78
C TRP A 130 15.24 -13.91 0.88
N GLY A 131 16.16 -14.33 1.77
CA GLY A 131 16.42 -15.74 2.04
C GLY A 131 15.22 -16.45 2.67
N ALA A 132 14.53 -15.78 3.60
CA ALA A 132 13.30 -16.30 4.21
C ALA A 132 12.14 -16.36 3.20
N LEU A 133 12.04 -15.38 2.30
CA LEU A 133 11.04 -15.42 1.24
C LEU A 133 11.31 -16.54 0.24
N ALA A 134 12.58 -16.77 -0.14
CA ALA A 134 13.00 -17.89 -0.96
C ALA A 134 12.74 -19.24 -0.27
N TYR A 135 13.03 -19.32 1.03
CA TYR A 135 12.71 -20.50 1.85
C TYR A 135 11.20 -20.80 1.85
N PHE A 136 10.37 -19.80 2.07
CA PHE A 136 8.92 -19.95 2.01
C PHE A 136 8.47 -20.52 0.65
N ASP A 137 8.94 -19.93 -0.45
CA ASP A 137 8.56 -20.35 -1.82
C ASP A 137 9.02 -21.77 -2.16
N ILE A 138 10.28 -22.10 -1.84
CA ILE A 138 10.91 -23.38 -2.21
C ILE A 138 10.43 -24.51 -1.30
N HIS A 139 10.38 -24.31 0.02
CA HIS A 139 10.23 -25.40 0.98
C HIS A 139 8.83 -25.48 1.62
N ILE A 140 8.15 -24.35 1.82
CA ILE A 140 6.80 -24.33 2.39
C ILE A 140 5.75 -24.36 1.28
N LEU A 141 5.79 -23.39 0.37
CA LEU A 141 4.87 -23.30 -0.77
C LEU A 141 5.14 -24.42 -1.80
N LYS A 142 6.40 -24.82 -1.97
CA LYS A 142 6.87 -25.86 -2.91
C LYS A 142 6.39 -25.58 -4.33
N ARG A 143 6.48 -24.32 -4.75
CA ARG A 143 6.10 -23.90 -6.10
C ARG A 143 7.04 -24.51 -7.13
N GLU A 144 6.47 -25.01 -8.23
CA GLU A 144 7.24 -25.46 -9.38
C GLU A 144 8.03 -24.29 -9.99
N GLY A 145 9.31 -24.48 -10.33
CA GLY A 145 10.19 -23.45 -10.87
C GLY A 145 10.74 -22.46 -9.84
N ALA A 146 10.38 -22.58 -8.54
CA ALA A 146 10.84 -21.62 -7.52
C ALA A 146 12.37 -21.54 -7.42
N ARG A 147 13.06 -22.68 -7.51
CA ARG A 147 14.54 -22.71 -7.42
C ARG A 147 15.20 -21.97 -8.56
N GLU A 148 14.71 -22.18 -9.77
CA GLU A 148 15.20 -21.50 -10.97
C GLU A 148 14.96 -20.01 -10.91
N ASP A 149 13.77 -19.59 -10.47
CA ASP A 149 13.41 -18.18 -10.31
C ASP A 149 14.31 -17.49 -9.28
N TRP A 150 14.55 -18.12 -8.11
CA TRP A 150 15.39 -17.54 -7.06
C TRP A 150 16.88 -17.57 -7.41
N ALA A 151 17.36 -18.56 -8.17
CA ALA A 151 18.71 -18.55 -8.73
C ALA A 151 18.86 -17.36 -9.70
N GLY A 152 17.93 -17.21 -10.66
CA GLY A 152 17.92 -16.08 -11.59
C GLY A 152 17.71 -14.72 -10.89
N PHE A 153 16.99 -14.67 -9.77
CA PHE A 153 16.89 -13.45 -8.96
C PHE A 153 18.24 -13.10 -8.35
N SER A 154 18.96 -14.07 -7.79
CA SER A 154 20.31 -13.86 -7.22
C SER A 154 21.30 -13.40 -8.27
N GLU A 155 21.25 -13.94 -9.49
CA GLU A 155 22.10 -13.51 -10.62
C GLU A 155 21.83 -12.06 -11.03
N ARG A 156 20.56 -11.64 -11.08
CA ARG A 156 20.22 -10.24 -11.39
C ARG A 156 20.63 -9.23 -10.32
N HIS A 157 20.87 -9.71 -9.08
CA HIS A 157 21.26 -8.91 -7.94
C HIS A 157 22.62 -9.37 -7.39
N GLU A 158 23.58 -9.61 -8.29
CA GLU A 158 24.94 -10.09 -7.96
C GLU A 158 25.69 -9.17 -6.98
N ASN A 159 25.33 -7.86 -6.98
CA ASN A 159 25.85 -6.88 -6.04
C ASN A 159 25.54 -7.20 -4.58
N TRP A 160 24.46 -7.95 -4.31
CA TRP A 160 24.11 -8.42 -2.95
C TRP A 160 25.01 -9.55 -2.47
N ARG A 161 25.75 -10.21 -3.38
CA ARG A 161 26.69 -11.31 -3.09
C ARG A 161 26.05 -12.47 -2.34
N ARG A 162 24.81 -12.82 -2.73
CA ARG A 162 24.00 -13.88 -2.11
C ARG A 162 23.61 -14.96 -3.11
N ASP A 163 23.46 -16.17 -2.58
CA ASP A 163 22.79 -17.28 -3.24
C ASP A 163 21.56 -17.64 -2.42
N LEU A 164 20.40 -17.09 -2.82
CA LEU A 164 19.14 -17.23 -2.08
C LEU A 164 18.64 -18.67 -2.04
N VAL A 165 19.00 -19.51 -3.03
CA VAL A 165 18.66 -20.95 -3.02
C VAL A 165 19.46 -21.67 -1.95
N THR A 166 20.76 -21.42 -1.87
CA THR A 166 21.62 -21.99 -0.80
C THR A 166 21.18 -21.52 0.58
N GLU A 167 20.80 -20.26 0.74
CA GLU A 167 20.27 -19.72 2.01
C GLU A 167 18.95 -20.39 2.40
N ALA A 168 18.01 -20.55 1.47
CA ALA A 168 16.76 -21.26 1.69
C ALA A 168 16.99 -22.72 2.13
N ASP A 169 17.92 -23.43 1.48
CA ASP A 169 18.29 -24.80 1.84
C ASP A 169 18.99 -24.89 3.20
N ALA A 170 19.71 -23.86 3.61
CA ALA A 170 20.28 -23.78 4.94
C ALA A 170 19.21 -23.56 6.02
N MET A 171 18.24 -22.67 5.74
CA MET A 171 17.09 -22.48 6.64
C MET A 171 16.26 -23.74 6.80
N ALA A 172 16.03 -24.51 5.75
CA ALA A 172 15.29 -25.76 5.80
C ALA A 172 15.89 -26.81 6.75
N LYS A 173 17.20 -26.74 7.04
CA LYS A 173 17.86 -27.68 7.95
C LYS A 173 17.62 -27.37 9.43
N VAL A 174 17.23 -26.15 9.75
CA VAL A 174 17.05 -25.67 11.13
C VAL A 174 15.60 -25.23 11.42
N ALA A 175 14.77 -25.20 10.40
CA ALA A 175 13.37 -24.80 10.50
C ALA A 175 12.58 -25.75 11.42
N THR A 176 11.62 -25.20 12.13
CA THR A 176 10.68 -25.91 12.99
C THR A 176 9.25 -25.65 12.50
N ALA A 177 8.30 -26.48 12.92
CA ALA A 177 6.90 -26.25 12.60
C ALA A 177 6.38 -24.88 13.11
N GLU A 178 6.96 -24.38 14.19
CA GLU A 178 6.62 -23.07 14.75
C GLU A 178 7.16 -21.93 13.87
N SER A 179 8.43 -21.99 13.46
CA SER A 179 9.01 -20.99 12.55
C SER A 179 8.34 -20.98 11.18
N ASP A 180 7.95 -22.14 10.68
CA ASP A 180 7.20 -22.26 9.42
C ASP A 180 5.81 -21.63 9.52
N HIS A 181 5.12 -21.91 10.65
CA HIS A 181 3.81 -21.33 10.93
C HIS A 181 3.90 -19.81 11.03
N GLU A 182 4.89 -19.28 11.78
CA GLU A 182 5.10 -17.84 11.90
C GLU A 182 5.35 -17.18 10.53
N LEU A 183 6.16 -17.79 9.68
CA LEU A 183 6.45 -17.25 8.35
C LEU A 183 5.21 -17.26 7.45
N VAL A 184 4.38 -18.32 7.52
CA VAL A 184 3.09 -18.38 6.81
C VAL A 184 2.15 -17.28 7.33
N GLU A 185 2.03 -17.13 8.66
CA GLU A 185 1.23 -16.08 9.27
C GLU A 185 1.68 -14.69 8.80
N ASN A 186 2.97 -14.40 8.78
CA ASN A 186 3.50 -13.11 8.38
C ASN A 186 3.25 -12.82 6.90
N ILE A 187 3.61 -13.75 5.99
CA ILE A 187 3.53 -13.52 4.53
C ILE A 187 2.10 -13.60 4.00
N VAL A 188 1.28 -14.54 4.52
CA VAL A 188 0.01 -14.89 3.89
C VAL A 188 -1.19 -14.34 4.65
N ILE A 189 -1.17 -14.33 5.98
CA ILE A 189 -2.35 -13.98 6.78
C ILE A 189 -2.30 -12.53 7.24
N LYS A 190 -1.28 -12.15 8.01
CA LYS A 190 -1.22 -10.83 8.67
C LYS A 190 -1.01 -9.67 7.70
N THR A 191 -0.30 -9.91 6.59
CA THR A 191 -0.08 -8.89 5.56
C THR A 191 -1.22 -8.80 4.55
N GLN A 192 -2.02 -9.85 4.37
CA GLN A 192 -3.05 -9.92 3.34
C GLN A 192 -4.49 -9.83 3.86
N GLY A 193 -4.72 -10.25 5.08
CA GLY A 193 -6.07 -10.45 5.60
C GLY A 193 -6.96 -9.22 5.66
N PHE A 194 -6.40 -8.03 5.55
CA PHE A 194 -7.15 -6.76 5.57
C PHE A 194 -7.08 -5.96 4.26
N VAL A 195 -6.27 -6.39 3.30
CA VAL A 195 -6.02 -5.64 2.05
C VAL A 195 -6.73 -6.29 0.86
N SER A 196 -6.34 -7.51 0.50
CA SER A 196 -6.82 -8.16 -0.72
C SER A 196 -8.15 -8.89 -0.58
N GLY A 197 -8.52 -9.27 0.62
CA GLY A 197 -9.68 -10.12 0.87
C GLY A 197 -9.49 -11.59 0.47
N ASN A 198 -8.37 -11.96 -0.13
CA ASN A 198 -8.07 -13.34 -0.51
C ASN A 198 -7.81 -14.25 0.68
N PHE A 199 -7.19 -13.73 1.73
CA PHE A 199 -6.85 -14.47 2.95
C PHE A 199 -7.51 -13.82 4.17
N LYS A 200 -7.80 -14.64 5.17
CA LYS A 200 -8.42 -14.19 6.43
C LYS A 200 -7.78 -14.89 7.61
N GLU A 201 -7.77 -14.21 8.75
CA GLU A 201 -7.42 -14.84 10.02
C GLU A 201 -8.29 -16.09 10.26
N GLY A 202 -7.64 -17.21 10.59
CA GLY A 202 -8.29 -18.50 10.78
C GLY A 202 -8.53 -19.32 9.51
N ASP A 203 -8.03 -18.92 8.35
CA ASP A 203 -8.02 -19.78 7.16
C ASP A 203 -7.32 -21.11 7.47
N ALA A 204 -8.03 -22.24 7.27
CA ALA A 204 -7.57 -23.57 7.70
C ALA A 204 -6.39 -24.11 6.88
N ALA A 205 -6.23 -23.68 5.63
CA ALA A 205 -5.21 -24.15 4.71
C ALA A 205 -4.67 -23.00 3.83
N PRO A 206 -4.02 -21.97 4.43
CA PRO A 206 -3.62 -20.77 3.68
C PRO A 206 -2.59 -21.07 2.59
N VAL A 207 -1.70 -22.03 2.78
CA VAL A 207 -0.67 -22.42 1.79
C VAL A 207 -1.30 -23.11 0.58
N GLU A 208 -2.27 -24.00 0.77
CA GLU A 208 -3.03 -24.63 -0.31
C GLU A 208 -3.81 -23.59 -1.12
N LYS A 209 -4.51 -22.72 -0.43
CA LYS A 209 -5.24 -21.62 -1.05
C LYS A 209 -4.33 -20.71 -1.85
N PHE A 210 -3.14 -20.42 -1.34
CA PHE A 210 -2.14 -19.65 -2.07
C PHE A 210 -1.71 -20.36 -3.35
N ARG A 211 -1.44 -21.68 -3.30
CA ARG A 211 -1.13 -22.49 -4.50
C ARG A 211 -2.27 -22.45 -5.52
N GLU A 212 -3.52 -22.55 -5.08
CA GLU A 212 -4.69 -22.47 -5.96
C GLU A 212 -4.77 -21.11 -6.66
N LEU A 213 -4.55 -20.02 -5.92
CA LEU A 213 -4.53 -18.68 -6.51
C LEU A 213 -3.37 -18.49 -7.50
N LEU A 214 -2.18 -19.04 -7.21
CA LEU A 214 -1.05 -18.98 -8.15
C LEU A 214 -1.36 -19.66 -9.49
N ARG A 215 -2.09 -20.79 -9.47
CA ARG A 215 -2.48 -21.50 -10.70
C ARG A 215 -3.35 -20.66 -11.62
N LEU A 216 -4.12 -19.70 -11.10
CA LEU A 216 -4.91 -18.78 -11.92
C LEU A 216 -4.03 -17.86 -12.79
N TYR A 217 -2.77 -17.71 -12.41
CA TYR A 217 -1.80 -16.87 -13.13
C TYR A 217 -0.82 -17.67 -13.99
N GLU A 218 -1.01 -18.97 -14.15
CA GLU A 218 -0.20 -19.77 -15.07
C GLU A 218 -0.31 -19.21 -16.49
N GLY A 219 0.82 -18.84 -17.09
CA GLY A 219 0.88 -18.24 -18.42
C GLY A 219 0.56 -16.72 -18.47
N ILE A 220 0.29 -16.07 -17.34
CA ILE A 220 0.11 -14.63 -17.26
C ILE A 220 1.46 -13.97 -17.02
N ASP A 221 2.07 -13.46 -18.06
CA ASP A 221 3.29 -12.66 -18.00
C ASP A 221 2.97 -11.18 -17.70
N LYS A 222 4.02 -10.35 -17.69
CA LYS A 222 3.91 -8.92 -17.43
C LYS A 222 3.02 -8.21 -18.45
N GLU A 223 3.20 -8.53 -19.70
CA GLU A 223 2.48 -7.95 -20.84
C GLU A 223 0.99 -8.31 -20.77
N GLN A 224 0.67 -9.54 -20.43
CA GLN A 224 -0.72 -9.95 -20.27
C GLN A 224 -1.39 -9.30 -19.05
N LEU A 225 -0.68 -9.21 -17.91
CA LEU A 225 -1.20 -8.52 -16.72
C LEU A 225 -1.43 -7.03 -17.01
N GLN A 226 -0.53 -6.39 -17.74
CA GLN A 226 -0.67 -5.01 -18.21
C GLN A 226 -1.88 -4.87 -19.14
N ALA A 227 -2.08 -5.77 -20.07
CA ALA A 227 -3.24 -5.77 -20.96
C ALA A 227 -4.56 -5.92 -20.19
N ASN A 228 -4.60 -6.78 -19.18
CA ASN A 228 -5.76 -6.96 -18.31
C ASN A 228 -6.06 -5.70 -17.49
N MET A 229 -5.04 -5.05 -16.95
CA MET A 229 -5.18 -3.77 -16.24
C MET A 229 -5.73 -2.67 -17.16
N LYS A 230 -5.18 -2.56 -18.37
CA LYS A 230 -5.67 -1.59 -19.36
C LYS A 230 -7.13 -1.84 -19.72
N TYR A 231 -7.50 -3.09 -19.98
CA TYR A 231 -8.88 -3.46 -20.30
C TYR A 231 -9.87 -3.03 -19.20
N TRP A 232 -9.53 -3.29 -17.95
CA TRP A 232 -10.34 -2.88 -16.82
C TRP A 232 -10.41 -1.35 -16.67
N LEU A 233 -9.26 -0.65 -16.77
CA LEU A 233 -9.22 0.81 -16.68
C LEU A 233 -10.05 1.48 -17.79
N ASP A 234 -9.90 1.03 -19.03
CA ASP A 234 -10.69 1.56 -20.17
C ASP A 234 -12.20 1.43 -19.90
N ALA A 235 -12.62 0.35 -19.25
CA ALA A 235 -14.03 0.12 -18.94
C ALA A 235 -14.58 1.00 -17.81
N ILE A 236 -13.75 1.37 -16.81
CA ILE A 236 -14.18 2.17 -15.66
C ILE A 236 -13.99 3.68 -15.84
N MET A 237 -13.08 4.13 -16.71
CA MET A 237 -12.79 5.56 -16.91
C MET A 237 -14.04 6.39 -17.25
N PRO A 238 -14.99 5.94 -18.10
CA PRO A 238 -16.21 6.73 -18.35
C PRO A 238 -17.03 7.03 -17.08
N VAL A 239 -17.03 6.13 -16.10
CA VAL A 239 -17.68 6.37 -14.81
C VAL A 239 -16.87 7.36 -13.98
N CYS A 240 -15.55 7.27 -14.03
CA CYS A 240 -14.66 8.22 -13.35
C CYS A 240 -14.82 9.63 -13.89
N ASP A 241 -14.93 9.79 -15.22
CA ASP A 241 -15.19 11.07 -15.87
C ASP A 241 -16.56 11.66 -15.46
N GLU A 242 -17.61 10.81 -15.43
CA GLU A 242 -18.97 11.23 -15.06
C GLU A 242 -19.07 11.75 -13.62
N TYR A 243 -18.40 11.08 -12.68
CA TYR A 243 -18.49 11.36 -11.26
C TYR A 243 -17.28 12.10 -10.66
N ASN A 244 -16.31 12.50 -11.50
CA ASN A 244 -15.06 13.14 -11.07
C ASN A 244 -14.30 12.32 -10.02
N ILE A 245 -14.12 11.02 -10.28
CA ILE A 245 -13.41 10.10 -9.38
C ILE A 245 -11.99 9.87 -9.89
N ASN A 246 -11.01 10.17 -9.07
CA ASN A 246 -9.61 9.86 -9.35
C ASN A 246 -9.29 8.45 -8.85
N MET A 247 -8.95 7.57 -9.78
CA MET A 247 -8.40 6.25 -9.51
C MET A 247 -6.90 6.36 -9.31
N CYS A 248 -6.36 5.79 -8.26
CA CYS A 248 -4.93 5.84 -8.01
C CYS A 248 -4.39 4.46 -7.66
N VAL A 249 -3.53 3.91 -8.55
CA VAL A 249 -2.89 2.62 -8.33
C VAL A 249 -1.82 2.73 -7.25
N HIS A 250 -1.81 1.78 -6.32
CA HIS A 250 -0.70 1.63 -5.38
C HIS A 250 0.48 0.91 -6.08
N PRO A 251 1.73 1.38 -5.92
CA PRO A 251 2.90 0.68 -6.45
C PRO A 251 3.06 -0.71 -5.83
N ASP A 252 3.72 -1.60 -6.57
CA ASP A 252 4.06 -2.93 -6.09
C ASP A 252 4.94 -2.85 -4.81
N ASP A 253 4.65 -3.70 -3.83
CA ASP A 253 5.41 -3.79 -2.57
C ASP A 253 5.65 -5.25 -2.15
N PRO A 254 6.87 -5.78 -2.31
CA PRO A 254 8.06 -5.11 -2.85
C PRO A 254 7.98 -4.89 -4.37
N PRO A 255 8.75 -3.93 -4.92
CA PRO A 255 8.76 -3.62 -6.35
C PRO A 255 9.63 -4.61 -7.16
N TYR A 256 9.48 -5.88 -6.87
CA TYR A 256 10.19 -7.00 -7.49
C TYR A 256 9.22 -8.15 -7.75
N PRO A 257 9.34 -8.86 -8.89
CA PRO A 257 8.59 -10.10 -9.12
C PRO A 257 8.90 -11.15 -8.05
N VAL A 258 7.86 -11.73 -7.47
CA VAL A 258 7.97 -12.78 -6.45
C VAL A 258 6.97 -13.90 -6.73
N PHE A 259 7.27 -15.12 -6.33
CA PHE A 259 6.40 -16.29 -6.49
C PHE A 259 6.01 -16.58 -7.95
N GLY A 260 6.86 -16.23 -8.92
CA GLY A 260 6.55 -16.36 -10.35
C GLY A 260 5.53 -15.34 -10.85
N LEU A 261 5.05 -14.43 -10.00
CA LEU A 261 4.05 -13.41 -10.34
C LEU A 261 4.70 -12.15 -10.89
N PRO A 262 4.18 -11.58 -11.99
CA PRO A 262 4.69 -10.32 -12.52
C PRO A 262 4.33 -9.13 -11.62
N ARG A 263 5.16 -8.09 -11.68
CA ARG A 263 4.88 -6.77 -11.10
C ARG A 263 4.86 -5.74 -12.23
N ILE A 264 3.89 -4.81 -12.20
CA ILE A 264 3.61 -3.90 -13.31
C ILE A 264 3.61 -2.41 -12.94
N VAL A 265 3.82 -2.09 -11.66
CA VAL A 265 3.92 -0.71 -11.13
C VAL A 265 5.11 -0.62 -10.15
N GLY A 266 6.26 -1.22 -10.50
CA GLY A 266 7.42 -1.31 -9.61
C GLY A 266 8.52 -0.26 -9.85
N ASN A 267 8.47 0.49 -10.95
CA ASN A 267 9.53 1.44 -11.32
C ASN A 267 9.00 2.52 -12.28
N ALA A 268 9.83 3.52 -12.59
CA ALA A 268 9.44 4.65 -13.44
C ALA A 268 9.01 4.22 -14.87
N LYS A 269 9.62 3.17 -15.45
CA LYS A 269 9.23 2.66 -16.77
C LYS A 269 7.81 2.09 -16.74
N ASP A 270 7.49 1.34 -15.71
CA ASP A 270 6.16 0.74 -15.51
C ASP A 270 5.10 1.82 -15.31
N ILE A 271 5.39 2.83 -14.49
CA ILE A 271 4.47 3.95 -14.26
C ILE A 271 4.23 4.75 -15.54
N ARG A 272 5.28 5.05 -16.33
CA ARG A 272 5.11 5.71 -17.63
C ARG A 272 4.23 4.88 -18.57
N TRP A 273 4.45 3.58 -18.64
CA TRP A 273 3.62 2.68 -19.44
C TRP A 273 2.15 2.79 -19.00
N PHE A 274 1.89 2.63 -17.71
CA PHE A 274 0.56 2.67 -17.11
C PHE A 274 -0.18 3.99 -17.43
N LEU A 275 0.46 5.13 -17.22
CA LEU A 275 -0.14 6.45 -17.46
C LEU A 275 -0.38 6.71 -18.96
N ASN A 276 0.50 6.21 -19.84
CA ASN A 276 0.36 6.36 -21.29
C ASN A 276 -0.66 5.37 -21.88
N ALA A 277 -0.80 4.17 -21.31
CA ALA A 277 -1.75 3.18 -21.79
C ALA A 277 -3.21 3.63 -21.62
N VAL A 278 -3.48 4.43 -20.59
CA VAL A 278 -4.78 5.05 -20.33
C VAL A 278 -4.55 6.52 -19.94
N PRO A 279 -4.45 7.43 -20.93
CA PRO A 279 -4.04 8.83 -20.72
C PRO A 279 -5.14 9.72 -20.12
N ASN A 280 -6.14 9.14 -19.46
CA ASN A 280 -7.19 9.85 -18.76
C ASN A 280 -6.64 10.48 -17.47
N MET A 281 -7.02 11.73 -17.16
CA MET A 281 -6.52 12.44 -15.97
C MET A 281 -7.03 11.84 -14.65
N HIS A 282 -8.14 11.12 -14.68
CA HIS A 282 -8.64 10.36 -13.52
C HIS A 282 -7.89 9.05 -13.29
N ASN A 283 -7.06 8.61 -14.24
CA ASN A 283 -6.13 7.49 -14.07
C ASN A 283 -4.81 8.01 -13.52
N GLY A 284 -4.46 7.72 -12.30
CA GLY A 284 -3.26 8.25 -11.64
C GLY A 284 -2.64 7.30 -10.64
N LEU A 285 -1.75 7.85 -9.83
CA LEU A 285 -0.87 7.12 -8.94
C LEU A 285 -1.17 7.44 -7.48
N THR A 286 -1.17 6.43 -6.63
CA THR A 286 -0.82 6.56 -5.23
C THR A 286 0.69 6.59 -5.15
N PHE A 287 1.29 7.75 -4.89
CA PHE A 287 2.74 7.83 -4.76
C PHE A 287 3.17 7.31 -3.39
N CYS A 288 3.46 6.02 -3.31
CA CYS A 288 3.97 5.41 -2.08
C CYS A 288 5.49 5.44 -2.06
N ALA A 289 6.06 6.43 -1.39
CA ALA A 289 7.50 6.60 -1.29
C ALA A 289 8.20 5.41 -0.61
N GLY A 290 7.51 4.73 0.32
CA GLY A 290 8.03 3.53 0.96
C GLY A 290 8.19 2.35 0.01
N SER A 291 7.11 1.98 -0.69
CA SER A 291 7.15 0.87 -1.66
C SER A 291 8.18 1.11 -2.75
N LEU A 292 8.22 2.33 -3.31
CA LEU A 292 9.20 2.69 -4.33
C LEU A 292 10.63 2.70 -3.77
N SER A 293 10.85 3.15 -2.52
CA SER A 293 12.18 3.16 -1.90
C SER A 293 12.70 1.79 -1.49
N ALA A 294 11.84 0.76 -1.43
CA ALA A 294 12.26 -0.63 -1.26
C ALA A 294 12.98 -1.20 -2.51
N GLY A 295 12.82 -0.54 -3.67
CA GLY A 295 13.55 -0.86 -4.90
C GLY A 295 14.87 -0.09 -4.99
N GLU A 296 16.02 -0.77 -4.94
CA GLU A 296 17.34 -0.10 -5.06
C GLU A 296 17.51 0.64 -6.40
N HIS A 297 16.78 0.19 -7.43
CA HIS A 297 16.79 0.74 -8.80
C HIS A 297 15.97 2.02 -8.95
N ASN A 298 15.23 2.46 -7.91
CA ASN A 298 14.36 3.63 -7.98
C ASN A 298 15.02 4.88 -7.40
N ASP A 299 15.04 5.97 -8.16
CA ASP A 299 15.23 7.33 -7.66
C ASP A 299 13.86 7.94 -7.35
N VAL A 300 13.47 7.85 -6.08
CA VAL A 300 12.12 8.21 -5.61
C VAL A 300 11.83 9.71 -5.81
N VAL A 301 12.85 10.56 -5.65
CA VAL A 301 12.70 12.02 -5.83
C VAL A 301 12.52 12.37 -7.31
N ALA A 302 13.32 11.78 -8.19
CA ALA A 302 13.15 11.97 -9.64
C ALA A 302 11.78 11.47 -10.11
N MET A 303 11.32 10.33 -9.59
CA MET A 303 9.98 9.80 -9.88
C MET A 303 8.87 10.72 -9.38
N ALA A 304 9.00 11.30 -8.19
CA ALA A 304 8.03 12.27 -7.68
C ALA A 304 7.93 13.50 -8.59
N ARG A 305 9.06 14.07 -9.03
CA ARG A 305 9.07 15.21 -9.97
C ARG A 305 8.39 14.88 -11.30
N GLU A 306 8.60 13.66 -11.81
CA GLU A 306 8.02 13.24 -13.08
C GLU A 306 6.53 12.98 -12.99
N PHE A 307 6.04 12.42 -11.87
CA PHE A 307 4.67 11.91 -11.77
C PHE A 307 3.75 12.73 -10.84
N ALA A 308 4.21 13.87 -10.29
CA ALA A 308 3.44 14.68 -9.36
C ALA A 308 2.06 15.06 -9.92
N GLU A 309 1.97 15.50 -11.19
CA GLU A 309 0.74 15.90 -11.85
C GLU A 309 -0.31 14.78 -11.94
N ARG A 310 0.16 13.53 -12.00
CA ARG A 310 -0.69 12.34 -12.09
C ARG A 310 -0.79 11.59 -10.75
N THR A 311 -0.29 12.19 -9.67
CA THR A 311 -0.41 11.67 -8.31
C THR A 311 -1.69 12.17 -7.68
N HIS A 312 -2.52 11.26 -7.22
CA HIS A 312 -3.81 11.57 -6.60
C HIS A 312 -3.86 11.31 -5.11
N PHE A 313 -2.90 10.55 -4.61
CA PHE A 313 -2.74 10.23 -3.20
C PHE A 313 -1.26 10.02 -2.88
N VAL A 314 -0.80 10.42 -1.69
CA VAL A 314 0.60 10.37 -1.31
C VAL A 314 0.79 9.57 -0.03
N HIS A 315 1.70 8.59 -0.05
CA HIS A 315 2.18 7.89 1.14
C HIS A 315 3.62 8.34 1.44
N LEU A 316 3.79 9.07 2.52
CA LEU A 316 5.10 9.52 2.99
C LEU A 316 5.67 8.51 3.98
N ARG A 317 6.40 7.57 3.46
CA ARG A 317 7.10 6.48 4.17
C ARG A 317 8.46 6.27 3.53
N SER A 318 9.39 5.64 4.20
CA SER A 318 10.71 5.34 3.65
C SER A 318 11.21 3.99 4.11
N CYS A 319 12.03 3.33 3.27
CA CYS A 319 12.71 2.08 3.61
C CYS A 319 14.23 2.30 3.71
N HIS A 320 14.88 1.43 4.47
CA HIS A 320 16.32 1.24 4.47
C HIS A 320 16.65 -0.10 3.82
N ILE A 321 17.54 -0.11 2.84
CA ILE A 321 18.06 -1.33 2.19
C ILE A 321 19.45 -1.60 2.74
N PHE A 322 19.66 -2.83 3.22
CA PHE A 322 20.95 -3.32 3.69
C PHE A 322 21.85 -3.71 2.51
N GLU A 323 23.16 -3.81 2.75
CA GLU A 323 24.13 -4.20 1.72
C GLU A 323 23.84 -5.55 1.04
N ASN A 324 23.17 -6.45 1.76
CA ASN A 324 22.75 -7.75 1.26
C ASN A 324 21.39 -7.73 0.52
N GLY A 325 20.81 -6.54 0.30
CA GLY A 325 19.54 -6.35 -0.39
C GLY A 325 18.29 -6.54 0.46
N ASP A 326 18.38 -7.12 1.67
CA ASP A 326 17.26 -7.13 2.60
C ASP A 326 16.86 -5.69 2.92
N PHE A 327 15.61 -5.46 3.31
CA PHE A 327 15.17 -4.12 3.65
C PHE A 327 14.20 -4.09 4.82
N THR A 328 14.17 -2.95 5.50
CA THR A 328 13.24 -2.67 6.59
C THR A 328 12.53 -1.35 6.37
N GLU A 329 11.37 -1.19 6.99
CA GLU A 329 10.82 0.16 7.14
C GLU A 329 11.80 1.01 7.95
N ALA A 330 11.96 2.25 7.55
CA ALA A 330 12.82 3.20 8.25
C ALA A 330 11.99 4.21 9.05
N SER A 331 12.64 4.93 9.96
CA SER A 331 12.02 6.17 10.45
C SER A 331 11.79 7.12 9.28
N HIS A 332 10.77 7.94 9.35
CA HIS A 332 10.39 8.82 8.23
C HIS A 332 11.50 9.78 7.79
N LEU A 333 12.43 10.13 8.68
CA LEU A 333 13.59 10.97 8.36
C LEU A 333 14.90 10.20 8.14
N GLY A 334 14.88 8.87 8.29
CA GLY A 334 16.11 8.05 8.28
C GLY A 334 16.24 7.07 7.11
N GLY A 335 15.28 7.03 6.21
CA GLY A 335 15.27 6.10 5.08
C GLY A 335 15.83 6.70 3.78
N ARG A 336 15.74 5.92 2.69
CA ARG A 336 16.25 6.29 1.36
C ARG A 336 15.42 7.36 0.66
N ALA A 337 14.12 7.50 0.98
CA ALA A 337 13.28 8.53 0.41
C ALA A 337 13.53 9.86 1.13
N ASP A 338 13.93 10.90 0.40
CA ASP A 338 14.04 12.26 0.94
C ASP A 338 12.66 12.87 1.11
N LEU A 339 12.06 12.67 2.29
CA LEU A 339 10.70 13.15 2.56
C LEU A 339 10.60 14.68 2.58
N VAL A 340 11.68 15.40 2.85
CA VAL A 340 11.69 16.88 2.79
C VAL A 340 11.48 17.33 1.35
N GLU A 341 12.23 16.74 0.43
CA GLU A 341 12.10 17.06 -0.99
C GLU A 341 10.77 16.55 -1.58
N LEU A 342 10.28 15.38 -1.16
CA LEU A 342 8.96 14.89 -1.58
C LEU A 342 7.83 15.82 -1.15
N VAL A 343 7.84 16.30 0.09
CA VAL A 343 6.86 17.27 0.57
C VAL A 343 6.95 18.55 -0.26
N ARG A 344 8.15 19.05 -0.57
CA ARG A 344 8.34 20.25 -1.40
C ARG A 344 7.75 20.06 -2.81
N ILE A 345 7.95 18.88 -3.41
CA ILE A 345 7.40 18.57 -4.74
C ILE A 345 5.87 18.58 -4.71
N PHE A 346 5.25 17.88 -3.76
CA PHE A 346 3.80 17.76 -3.72
C PHE A 346 3.09 19.04 -3.22
N GLU A 347 3.68 19.81 -2.32
CA GLU A 347 3.14 21.14 -1.97
C GLU A 347 3.27 22.13 -3.15
N SER A 348 4.35 22.06 -3.92
CA SER A 348 4.48 22.84 -5.15
C SER A 348 3.45 22.45 -6.20
N GLU A 349 3.13 21.15 -6.32
CA GLU A 349 2.08 20.68 -7.20
C GLU A 349 0.68 21.15 -6.77
N GLU A 350 0.37 21.18 -5.46
CA GLU A 350 -0.86 21.81 -4.98
C GLU A 350 -0.96 23.28 -5.32
N LEU A 351 0.15 24.03 -5.23
CA LEU A 351 0.21 25.43 -5.65
C LEU A 351 -0.05 25.59 -7.14
N ARG A 352 0.53 24.72 -7.98
CA ARG A 352 0.29 24.70 -9.43
C ARG A 352 -1.18 24.45 -9.72
N MET A 353 -1.78 23.41 -9.14
CA MET A 353 -3.21 23.10 -9.32
C MET A 353 -4.11 24.27 -8.89
N LYS A 354 -3.79 24.94 -7.79
CA LYS A 354 -4.54 26.10 -7.33
C LYS A 354 -4.43 27.29 -8.29
N SER A 355 -3.27 27.50 -8.90
CA SER A 355 -3.07 28.57 -9.89
C SER A 355 -3.82 28.32 -11.21
N GLU A 356 -4.11 27.07 -11.52
CA GLU A 356 -4.89 26.64 -12.69
C GLU A 356 -6.38 26.47 -12.39
N GLU A 357 -6.86 26.97 -11.25
CA GLU A 357 -8.25 26.87 -10.80
C GLU A 357 -8.75 25.41 -10.65
N LEU A 358 -7.83 24.50 -10.39
CA LEU A 358 -8.08 23.08 -10.06
C LEU A 358 -7.99 22.91 -8.53
N PRO A 359 -9.00 23.32 -7.74
CA PRO A 359 -8.89 23.41 -6.28
C PRO A 359 -8.94 22.03 -5.64
N ARG A 360 -7.82 21.31 -5.68
CA ARG A 360 -7.70 20.01 -5.06
C ARG A 360 -6.52 20.01 -4.10
N ARG A 361 -6.76 19.56 -2.87
CA ARG A 361 -5.70 19.22 -1.93
C ARG A 361 -5.33 17.75 -2.11
N LEU A 362 -4.04 17.45 -2.16
CA LEU A 362 -3.55 16.07 -2.23
C LEU A 362 -3.69 15.40 -0.87
N PRO A 363 -4.49 14.33 -0.74
CA PRO A 363 -4.50 13.53 0.47
C PRO A 363 -3.11 12.91 0.69
N MET A 364 -2.62 12.98 1.93
CA MET A 364 -1.34 12.42 2.33
C MET A 364 -1.50 11.64 3.62
N ARG A 365 -0.87 10.47 3.73
CA ARG A 365 -0.72 9.71 4.97
C ARG A 365 0.72 9.26 5.20
N VAL A 366 1.06 9.04 6.45
CA VAL A 366 2.41 8.60 6.84
C VAL A 366 2.65 7.10 6.65
N ASP A 367 1.61 6.34 6.29
CA ASP A 367 1.66 4.89 6.06
C ASP A 367 2.15 4.08 7.27
N HIS A 368 3.13 3.19 7.13
CA HIS A 368 3.66 2.40 8.23
C HIS A 368 4.51 3.26 9.18
N GLY A 369 4.42 2.98 10.47
CA GLY A 369 5.27 3.56 11.52
C GLY A 369 6.03 2.47 12.27
N MET A 370 7.02 2.90 13.06
CA MET A 370 7.69 2.01 14.01
C MET A 370 6.74 1.58 15.12
N THR A 371 6.97 0.39 15.68
CA THR A 371 6.33 -0.07 16.91
C THR A 371 7.27 0.17 18.08
N PHE A 372 6.83 0.91 19.07
CA PHE A 372 7.62 1.21 20.27
C PHE A 372 7.39 0.16 21.35
N THR A 373 8.45 -0.19 22.11
CA THR A 373 8.41 -1.26 23.11
C THR A 373 7.38 -1.05 24.22
N ASP A 374 7.13 0.19 24.64
CA ASP A 374 6.15 0.50 25.69
C ASP A 374 4.69 0.29 25.22
N GLU A 375 4.48 0.19 23.92
CA GLU A 375 3.17 -0.16 23.39
C GLU A 375 2.82 -1.63 23.67
N ALA A 376 3.84 -2.50 23.77
CA ALA A 376 3.66 -3.92 24.03
C ALA A 376 3.42 -4.28 25.50
N GLY A 377 3.76 -3.42 26.43
CA GLY A 377 3.75 -3.77 27.87
C GLY A 377 2.84 -2.93 28.75
N GLY A 378 2.09 -1.98 28.24
CA GLY A 378 1.37 -1.02 29.05
C GLY A 378 0.04 -0.54 28.47
N VAL A 379 -0.20 0.76 28.59
CA VAL A 379 -1.42 1.43 28.11
C VAL A 379 -1.59 1.29 26.60
N PHE A 380 -0.51 1.05 25.86
CA PHE A 380 -0.46 0.94 24.42
C PHE A 380 -0.04 -0.47 23.96
N ASP A 381 -0.54 -1.49 24.62
CA ASP A 381 -0.30 -2.89 24.24
C ASP A 381 -0.67 -3.11 22.75
N GLU A 382 0.30 -3.54 21.97
CA GLU A 382 0.14 -3.87 20.55
C GLU A 382 -0.94 -4.91 20.31
N SER A 383 -1.03 -5.92 21.16
CA SER A 383 -2.11 -6.90 21.09
C SER A 383 -3.49 -6.25 21.25
N SER A 384 -3.54 -5.10 21.90
CA SER A 384 -4.76 -4.30 22.09
C SER A 384 -5.04 -3.33 20.93
N HIS A 385 -4.03 -2.93 20.16
CA HIS A 385 -4.13 -2.01 19.01
C HIS A 385 -3.90 -2.74 17.69
N GLY A 386 -3.26 -3.91 17.77
CA GLY A 386 -2.60 -4.58 16.71
C GLY A 386 -3.53 -5.36 15.82
N HIS A 387 -4.27 -4.68 15.00
CA HIS A 387 -4.88 -5.38 13.88
C HIS A 387 -3.91 -5.51 12.72
N ASN A 388 -2.96 -4.57 12.59
CA ASN A 388 -2.08 -4.55 11.41
C ASN A 388 -0.70 -4.06 11.82
N ALA A 389 0.29 -4.89 11.58
CA ALA A 389 1.68 -4.57 11.82
C ALA A 389 2.08 -3.27 11.07
N GLY A 390 2.84 -2.42 11.73
CA GLY A 390 3.23 -1.09 11.21
C GLY A 390 2.15 0.00 11.36
N TYR A 391 0.95 -0.32 11.85
CA TYR A 391 -0.16 0.64 11.97
C TYR A 391 -0.49 1.03 13.41
N THR A 392 0.49 1.01 14.30
CA THR A 392 0.33 1.40 15.69
C THR A 392 0.01 2.89 15.85
N LEU A 393 -0.60 3.27 16.97
CA LEU A 393 -0.96 4.66 17.22
C LEU A 393 0.28 5.54 17.43
N LEU A 394 1.15 5.17 18.38
CA LEU A 394 2.33 6.00 18.72
C LEU A 394 3.33 6.09 17.57
N GLY A 395 3.62 4.98 16.91
CA GLY A 395 4.55 4.97 15.77
C GLY A 395 4.09 5.88 14.65
N ARG A 396 2.81 5.83 14.27
CA ARG A 396 2.27 6.72 13.26
C ARG A 396 2.08 8.17 13.74
N MET A 397 1.80 8.39 15.03
CA MET A 397 1.81 9.74 15.62
C MET A 397 3.19 10.38 15.54
N PHE A 398 4.23 9.61 15.89
CA PHE A 398 5.62 10.06 15.77
C PHE A 398 5.95 10.44 14.32
N ALA A 399 5.59 9.58 13.37
CA ALA A 399 5.74 9.83 11.94
C ALA A 399 4.97 11.08 11.48
N MET A 400 3.71 11.22 11.89
CA MET A 400 2.87 12.36 11.54
C MET A 400 3.45 13.68 12.10
N ALA A 401 3.97 13.67 13.32
CA ALA A 401 4.62 14.85 13.90
C ALA A 401 5.87 15.27 13.10
N GLN A 402 6.68 14.30 12.65
CA GLN A 402 7.83 14.58 11.79
C GLN A 402 7.40 15.19 10.45
N VAL A 403 6.41 14.59 9.79
CA VAL A 403 5.92 15.07 8.49
C VAL A 403 5.24 16.44 8.61
N GLN A 404 4.46 16.69 9.67
CA GLN A 404 3.88 18.00 9.95
C GLN A 404 4.94 19.09 10.14
N GLY A 405 6.06 18.75 10.80
CA GLY A 405 7.19 19.68 10.94
C GLY A 405 7.85 20.01 9.59
N ILE A 406 7.97 19.02 8.71
CA ILE A 406 8.46 19.23 7.33
C ILE A 406 7.48 20.14 6.57
N ILE A 407 6.19 19.81 6.56
CA ILE A 407 5.16 20.59 5.88
C ILE A 407 5.18 22.05 6.36
N ALA A 408 5.22 22.30 7.68
CA ALA A 408 5.26 23.64 8.24
C ALA A 408 6.51 24.44 7.77
N THR A 409 7.63 23.77 7.56
CA THR A 409 8.86 24.40 7.06
C THR A 409 8.75 24.69 5.57
N VAL A 410 8.34 23.72 4.78
CA VAL A 410 8.19 23.82 3.31
C VAL A 410 7.12 24.85 2.95
N ASP A 411 5.98 24.87 3.66
CA ASP A 411 4.92 25.88 3.46
C ASP A 411 5.46 27.28 3.62
N ARG A 412 6.27 27.51 4.67
CA ARG A 412 6.92 28.82 4.88
C ARG A 412 7.87 29.18 3.73
N GLU A 413 8.67 28.23 3.23
CA GLU A 413 9.57 28.43 2.09
C GLU A 413 8.79 28.79 0.83
N LEU A 414 7.63 28.17 0.62
CA LEU A 414 6.77 28.38 -0.55
C LEU A 414 5.79 29.55 -0.38
N GLY A 415 5.80 30.25 0.76
CA GLY A 415 4.87 31.35 1.05
C GLY A 415 3.43 30.90 1.31
N ILE A 416 3.23 29.66 1.71
CA ILE A 416 1.94 29.09 2.11
C ILE A 416 1.73 29.35 3.59
N GLU A 417 0.53 29.78 3.98
CA GLU A 417 0.15 29.88 5.39
C GLU A 417 -0.08 28.47 5.96
N TYR A 418 0.82 28.02 6.83
CA TYR A 418 0.64 26.76 7.54
C TYR A 418 -0.50 26.87 8.57
N LYS A 419 -1.45 25.96 8.48
CA LYS A 419 -2.53 25.80 9.46
C LYS A 419 -2.43 24.45 10.14
N GLN A 420 -2.62 24.44 11.45
CA GLN A 420 -2.74 23.19 12.22
C GLN A 420 -4.22 22.97 12.55
N PRO A 421 -4.91 22.12 11.78
CA PRO A 421 -6.33 21.88 11.95
C PRO A 421 -6.70 21.42 13.37
N GLY A 422 -7.83 21.86 13.85
CA GLY A 422 -8.42 21.41 15.11
C GLY A 422 -7.84 22.00 16.37
N PHE A 423 -6.90 22.96 16.27
CA PHE A 423 -6.33 23.59 17.48
C PHE A 423 -6.93 24.96 17.79
N PHE A 424 -7.18 25.81 16.80
CA PHE A 424 -7.64 27.20 17.01
C PHE A 424 -8.54 27.69 15.85
N ASP A 425 -9.20 26.82 15.15
CA ASP A 425 -10.12 27.20 14.05
C ASP A 425 -11.52 27.51 14.57
#